data_0f09cd6bea3063c61fbec292fca6d5e8
#
_entry.id   0f09cd6bea3063c61fbec292fca6d5e8
#
_cell.length_a   1.000
_cell.length_b   1.000
_cell.length_c   1.000
_cell.angle_alpha   90.00
_cell.angle_beta   90.00
_cell.angle_gamma   90.00
#
_symmetry.space_group_name_H-M   'P 1'
#
loop_
_entity.id
_entity.type
_entity.pdbx_description
1 polymer ?
#
loop_
_entity_poly.entity_id
_entity_poly.type
_entity_poly.pdbx_seq_one_letter_code
_entity_poly.pdbx_strand_id
1 'polypeptide(L)'
;MGKTLAEKIWADHIVRQHEGEPDLIYIDLHLIHEVTSPQAFDGLRLANRKVRRPELTIATEDHNVPTLNIDKPIADPVSKLQVDTLRKNCEEFGVRLHSLGDVEQGIVHVVGPQLGITQPGMTIVCGDSHTSTHGAFGALAFGIGTSEVEHVLATQTLPLVRPKTMAINVEGKLKPGVTSKDIILAIIAKIGTGGGQGYVLEYRGSAIRALSMESRMTVCNMSIEAGARAGLIAPDEVTFEYLKSKPHAPKGADWDAAVSYWKTLQSDSDAKFDVEISLNADDLEPFVTWGTNPGQGLPLNSKVPNPAEISDPEARGAAERALTYMGLVAGTPLKEIKVDTIFLGSCTNGRIEDLRSAADVLKGKRISKEVRMLVVPGSARVRLQAEAEGLDKVFLDAGAEWRTAGCSMCLGMNPDQLAVGERSASTSNRNFEGRQGKGGRTHLVSPLVAAATAIRGTLSSPADL
;
A
#
# COMPACT_ATOMS: atom_id res chain seq x y z
N MET A 1 -0.54 32.96 -8.94
CA MET A 1 -1.02 31.64 -9.40
C MET A 1 -0.95 30.75 -8.18
N GLY A 2 -2.06 30.14 -7.82
CA GLY A 2 -2.14 29.25 -6.67
C GLY A 2 -1.26 28.01 -6.84
N LYS A 3 -0.88 27.40 -5.72
CA LYS A 3 -0.02 26.21 -5.67
C LYS A 3 -0.84 24.98 -5.29
N THR A 4 -0.53 23.84 -5.90
CA THR A 4 -1.01 22.53 -5.47
C THR A 4 -0.34 22.12 -4.15
N LEU A 5 -0.92 21.13 -3.43
CA LEU A 5 -0.32 20.55 -2.23
C LEU A 5 1.12 20.07 -2.51
N ALA A 6 1.33 19.33 -3.59
CA ALA A 6 2.66 18.86 -3.98
C ALA A 6 3.65 20.01 -4.18
N GLU A 7 3.23 21.09 -4.82
CA GLU A 7 4.07 22.27 -5.06
C GLU A 7 4.43 23.03 -3.78
N LYS A 8 3.51 23.07 -2.79
CA LYS A 8 3.78 23.67 -1.49
C LYS A 8 4.85 22.89 -0.75
N ILE A 9 4.65 21.55 -0.63
CA ILE A 9 5.63 20.69 0.05
C ILE A 9 6.98 20.75 -0.65
N TRP A 10 7.00 20.68 -1.99
CA TRP A 10 8.25 20.77 -2.75
C TRP A 10 9.01 22.07 -2.45
N ALA A 11 8.32 23.19 -2.49
CA ALA A 11 8.93 24.51 -2.24
C ALA A 11 9.53 24.63 -0.83
N ASP A 12 8.87 24.06 0.17
CA ASP A 12 9.32 24.11 1.57
C ASP A 12 10.57 23.23 1.83
N HIS A 13 10.89 22.28 0.91
CA HIS A 13 11.98 21.31 1.08
C HIS A 13 13.17 21.55 0.14
N ILE A 14 13.15 22.59 -0.70
CA ILE A 14 14.28 22.90 -1.59
C ILE A 14 15.50 23.35 -0.75
N VAL A 15 16.56 22.56 -0.79
CA VAL A 15 17.87 22.92 -0.20
C VAL A 15 18.72 23.70 -1.20
N ARG A 16 18.68 23.28 -2.48
CA ARG A 16 19.41 23.93 -3.57
C ARG A 16 18.61 23.79 -4.87
N GLN A 17 18.55 24.85 -5.64
CA GLN A 17 17.95 24.89 -6.96
C GLN A 17 18.86 25.63 -7.94
N HIS A 18 19.11 25.05 -9.11
CA HIS A 18 19.82 25.69 -10.21
C HIS A 18 19.08 25.38 -11.51
N GLU A 19 19.07 26.36 -12.42
CA GLU A 19 18.45 26.21 -13.74
C GLU A 19 19.12 25.06 -14.52
N GLY A 20 18.31 24.14 -15.05
CA GLY A 20 18.76 22.97 -15.81
C GLY A 20 19.28 21.80 -15.00
N GLU A 21 19.29 21.88 -13.65
CA GLU A 21 19.67 20.80 -12.76
C GLU A 21 18.44 20.29 -11.95
N PRO A 22 18.46 19.04 -11.46
CA PRO A 22 17.50 18.58 -10.47
C PRO A 22 17.55 19.42 -9.19
N ASP A 23 16.39 19.67 -8.57
CA ASP A 23 16.32 20.31 -7.25
C ASP A 23 16.88 19.36 -6.19
N LEU A 24 17.69 19.87 -5.27
CA LEU A 24 18.11 19.12 -4.10
C LEU A 24 17.08 19.30 -3.00
N ILE A 25 16.36 18.21 -2.67
CA ILE A 25 15.26 18.21 -1.71
C ILE A 25 15.71 17.60 -0.39
N TYR A 26 15.36 18.25 0.72
CA TYR A 26 15.54 17.71 2.08
C TYR A 26 14.53 16.57 2.32
N ILE A 27 14.94 15.54 3.06
CA ILE A 27 14.09 14.40 3.42
C ILE A 27 13.85 14.41 4.93
N ASP A 28 12.59 14.53 5.35
CA ASP A 28 12.21 14.59 6.77
C ASP A 28 12.25 13.23 7.45
N LEU A 29 11.86 12.16 6.72
CA LEU A 29 11.82 10.82 7.27
C LEU A 29 12.31 9.80 6.24
N HIS A 30 13.27 8.98 6.67
CA HIS A 30 13.77 7.86 5.89
C HIS A 30 13.36 6.53 6.55
N LEU A 31 12.52 5.76 5.87
CA LEU A 31 12.11 4.44 6.30
C LEU A 31 12.96 3.38 5.58
N ILE A 32 13.44 2.38 6.30
CA ILE A 32 14.27 1.31 5.73
C ILE A 32 13.82 -0.07 6.22
N HIS A 33 14.14 -1.09 5.42
CA HIS A 33 13.87 -2.49 5.73
C HIS A 33 14.99 -3.38 5.19
N GLU A 34 14.92 -4.69 5.45
CA GLU A 34 16.00 -5.64 5.21
C GLU A 34 16.33 -5.89 3.73
N VAL A 35 15.42 -5.60 2.79
CA VAL A 35 15.60 -5.96 1.37
C VAL A 35 16.48 -4.96 0.62
N THR A 36 16.27 -3.66 0.81
CA THR A 36 16.90 -2.60 0.00
C THR A 36 18.01 -1.82 0.71
N SER A 37 18.25 -2.09 1.99
CA SER A 37 19.24 -1.35 2.78
C SER A 37 20.64 -1.97 2.83
N PRO A 38 20.91 -3.28 2.66
CA PRO A 38 22.23 -3.85 2.87
C PRO A 38 23.34 -3.18 2.07
N GLN A 39 23.17 -3.05 0.74
CA GLN A 39 24.16 -2.42 -0.13
C GLN A 39 24.34 -0.92 0.16
N ALA A 40 23.30 -0.25 0.60
CA ALA A 40 23.38 1.18 0.96
C ALA A 40 24.32 1.38 2.17
N PHE A 41 24.21 0.53 3.19
CA PHE A 41 25.13 0.57 4.34
C PHE A 41 26.56 0.16 3.96
N ASP A 42 26.73 -0.79 3.04
CA ASP A 42 28.08 -1.15 2.52
C ASP A 42 28.70 0.04 1.78
N GLY A 43 27.95 0.79 1.00
CA GLY A 43 28.39 2.02 0.35
C GLY A 43 28.85 3.07 1.37
N LEU A 44 28.11 3.27 2.48
CA LEU A 44 28.55 4.16 3.56
C LEU A 44 29.90 3.73 4.17
N ARG A 45 30.09 2.43 4.42
CA ARG A 45 31.37 1.90 4.94
C ARG A 45 32.52 2.17 3.98
N LEU A 46 32.34 1.85 2.70
CA LEU A 46 33.36 2.07 1.67
C LEU A 46 33.73 3.54 1.53
N ALA A 47 32.74 4.44 1.66
CA ALA A 47 32.95 5.87 1.62
C ALA A 47 33.41 6.49 2.97
N ASN A 48 33.57 5.68 4.02
CA ASN A 48 33.85 6.11 5.39
C ASN A 48 32.88 7.20 5.88
N ARG A 49 31.57 7.00 5.61
CA ARG A 49 30.51 7.92 6.00
C ARG A 49 29.63 7.31 7.10
N LYS A 50 29.04 8.18 7.90
CA LYS A 50 28.04 7.82 8.91
C LYS A 50 26.64 8.14 8.36
N VAL A 51 25.62 7.56 8.98
CA VAL A 51 24.23 8.02 8.77
C VAL A 51 24.13 9.47 9.28
N ARG A 52 23.64 10.36 8.44
CA ARG A 52 23.61 11.81 8.71
C ARG A 52 22.64 12.17 9.83
N ARG A 53 21.45 11.58 9.82
CA ARG A 53 20.36 11.85 10.77
C ARG A 53 19.74 10.53 11.21
N PRO A 54 20.40 9.75 12.07
CA PRO A 54 19.88 8.45 12.51
C PRO A 54 18.52 8.58 13.24
N GLU A 55 18.24 9.72 13.88
CA GLU A 55 16.97 10.03 14.54
C GLU A 55 15.79 10.25 13.55
N LEU A 56 16.07 10.53 12.29
CA LEU A 56 15.09 10.65 11.19
C LEU A 56 15.06 9.40 10.30
N THR A 57 15.76 8.33 10.70
CA THR A 57 15.80 7.05 9.98
C THR A 57 15.25 5.96 10.88
N ILE A 58 14.27 5.23 10.40
CA ILE A 58 13.62 4.15 11.16
C ILE A 58 13.60 2.88 10.32
N ALA A 59 14.02 1.78 10.91
CA ALA A 59 14.06 0.46 10.32
C ALA A 59 12.98 -0.46 10.88
N THR A 60 12.47 -1.37 10.07
CA THR A 60 11.61 -2.47 10.51
C THR A 60 11.91 -3.75 9.72
N GLU A 61 11.67 -4.89 10.33
CA GLU A 61 11.75 -6.21 9.69
C GLU A 61 10.35 -6.62 9.24
N ASP A 62 10.10 -6.70 7.92
CA ASP A 62 8.74 -6.92 7.42
C ASP A 62 8.61 -7.80 6.18
N HIS A 63 9.61 -7.86 5.29
CA HIS A 63 9.51 -8.55 4.01
C HIS A 63 9.88 -10.03 4.09
N ASN A 64 11.00 -10.36 4.73
CA ASN A 64 11.57 -11.70 4.80
C ASN A 64 11.25 -12.44 6.11
N VAL A 65 10.40 -11.87 6.93
CA VAL A 65 10.01 -12.45 8.22
C VAL A 65 8.91 -13.49 8.06
N PRO A 66 8.96 -14.61 8.82
CA PRO A 66 7.88 -15.58 8.85
C PRO A 66 6.65 -15.01 9.57
N THR A 67 5.46 -15.49 9.22
CA THR A 67 4.20 -15.17 9.88
C THR A 67 3.71 -16.27 10.83
N LEU A 68 4.45 -17.35 10.92
CA LEU A 68 4.25 -18.46 11.87
C LEU A 68 5.56 -18.82 12.56
N ASN A 69 5.48 -19.32 13.80
CA ASN A 69 6.61 -19.78 14.58
C ASN A 69 7.74 -18.73 14.65
N ILE A 70 7.38 -17.48 14.91
CA ILE A 70 8.34 -16.34 14.94
C ILE A 70 9.37 -16.45 16.07
N ASP A 71 9.14 -17.34 17.03
CA ASP A 71 10.06 -17.73 18.10
C ASP A 71 11.19 -18.65 17.63
N LYS A 72 11.08 -19.22 16.42
CA LYS A 72 12.10 -20.07 15.82
C LYS A 72 13.00 -19.28 14.88
N PRO A 73 14.26 -19.74 14.66
CA PRO A 73 15.13 -19.17 13.66
C PRO A 73 14.49 -19.18 12.28
N ILE A 74 14.71 -18.11 11.48
CA ILE A 74 14.27 -18.04 10.08
C ILE A 74 14.94 -19.19 9.31
N ALA A 75 14.12 -20.05 8.71
CA ALA A 75 14.60 -21.29 8.08
C ALA A 75 15.29 -21.04 6.73
N ASP A 76 14.81 -20.06 5.94
CA ASP A 76 15.45 -19.68 4.68
C ASP A 76 16.76 -18.93 4.94
N PRO A 77 17.91 -19.42 4.45
CA PRO A 77 19.21 -18.81 4.75
C PRO A 77 19.39 -17.41 4.13
N VAL A 78 18.74 -17.12 3.00
CA VAL A 78 18.83 -15.80 2.35
C VAL A 78 18.02 -14.79 3.15
N SER A 79 16.79 -15.11 3.49
CA SER A 79 15.93 -14.28 4.35
C SER A 79 16.59 -14.02 5.70
N LYS A 80 17.16 -15.06 6.32
CA LYS A 80 17.89 -14.94 7.58
C LYS A 80 19.07 -13.97 7.46
N LEU A 81 19.89 -14.12 6.42
CA LEU A 81 21.04 -13.26 6.19
C LEU A 81 20.64 -11.79 6.02
N GLN A 82 19.56 -11.51 5.29
CA GLN A 82 19.08 -10.12 5.09
C GLN A 82 18.61 -9.50 6.40
N VAL A 83 17.82 -10.23 7.20
CA VAL A 83 17.35 -9.77 8.51
C VAL A 83 18.54 -9.54 9.48
N ASP A 84 19.46 -10.51 9.59
CA ASP A 84 20.65 -10.38 10.46
C ASP A 84 21.54 -9.21 10.01
N THR A 85 21.65 -8.97 8.70
CA THR A 85 22.41 -7.83 8.14
C THR A 85 21.77 -6.50 8.51
N LEU A 86 20.43 -6.38 8.43
CA LEU A 86 19.73 -5.19 8.85
C LEU A 86 19.98 -4.88 10.35
N ARG A 87 19.86 -5.90 11.21
CA ARG A 87 20.14 -5.79 12.66
C ARG A 87 21.53 -5.24 12.92
N LYS A 88 22.55 -5.86 12.31
CA LYS A 88 23.94 -5.44 12.43
C LYS A 88 24.15 -4.01 11.94
N ASN A 89 23.57 -3.64 10.80
CA ASN A 89 23.67 -2.32 10.24
C ASN A 89 23.03 -1.26 11.15
N CYS A 90 21.84 -1.53 11.67
CA CYS A 90 21.16 -0.62 12.58
C CYS A 90 21.94 -0.41 13.89
N GLU A 91 22.53 -1.47 14.45
CA GLU A 91 23.40 -1.38 15.63
C GLU A 91 24.65 -0.53 15.34
N GLU A 92 25.36 -0.84 14.24
CA GLU A 92 26.60 -0.14 13.85
C GLU A 92 26.40 1.35 13.59
N PHE A 93 25.30 1.71 12.92
CA PHE A 93 25.04 3.09 12.49
C PHE A 93 24.10 3.87 13.42
N GLY A 94 23.64 3.26 14.52
CA GLY A 94 22.78 3.90 15.50
C GLY A 94 21.37 4.18 15.00
N VAL A 95 20.84 3.37 14.07
CA VAL A 95 19.49 3.49 13.52
C VAL A 95 18.51 2.70 14.38
N ARG A 96 17.36 3.32 14.72
CA ARG A 96 16.29 2.65 15.45
C ARG A 96 15.68 1.53 14.61
N LEU A 97 15.59 0.32 15.18
CA LEU A 97 15.03 -0.87 14.53
C LEU A 97 13.86 -1.43 15.32
N HIS A 98 12.76 -1.73 14.62
CA HIS A 98 11.64 -2.54 15.13
C HIS A 98 11.82 -3.98 14.62
N SER A 99 12.39 -4.83 15.44
CA SER A 99 12.69 -6.22 15.10
C SER A 99 11.47 -7.13 15.21
N LEU A 100 11.51 -8.27 14.52
CA LEU A 100 10.52 -9.34 14.65
C LEU A 100 10.32 -9.73 16.13
N GLY A 101 9.08 -9.68 16.60
CA GLY A 101 8.70 -9.89 17.99
C GLY A 101 8.57 -8.61 18.83
N ASP A 102 9.03 -7.46 18.33
CA ASP A 102 8.75 -6.16 18.96
C ASP A 102 7.27 -5.79 18.79
N VAL A 103 6.68 -5.18 19.81
CA VAL A 103 5.29 -4.68 19.78
C VAL A 103 5.07 -3.60 18.71
N GLU A 104 6.10 -2.90 18.30
CA GLU A 104 6.05 -1.87 17.27
C GLU A 104 6.48 -2.39 15.88
N GLN A 105 6.85 -3.68 15.78
CA GLN A 105 7.20 -4.30 14.49
C GLN A 105 5.96 -4.41 13.60
N GLY A 106 6.19 -4.27 12.30
CA GLY A 106 5.18 -4.45 11.27
C GLY A 106 5.65 -3.96 9.91
N ILE A 107 4.75 -4.00 8.95
CA ILE A 107 5.00 -3.50 7.60
C ILE A 107 5.35 -2.01 7.67
N VAL A 108 6.44 -1.62 7.05
CA VAL A 108 7.02 -0.27 7.13
C VAL A 108 5.99 0.84 6.89
N HIS A 109 5.07 0.66 5.94
CA HIS A 109 4.01 1.63 5.62
C HIS A 109 2.78 1.55 6.55
N VAL A 110 2.76 0.63 7.51
CA VAL A 110 1.79 0.58 8.61
C VAL A 110 2.40 1.18 9.88
N VAL A 111 3.66 0.88 10.16
CA VAL A 111 4.38 1.35 11.35
C VAL A 111 4.47 2.88 11.38
N GLY A 112 4.89 3.53 10.30
CA GLY A 112 5.03 4.99 10.23
C GLY A 112 3.76 5.76 10.64
N PRO A 113 2.62 5.51 9.98
CA PRO A 113 1.33 6.07 10.34
C PRO A 113 0.88 5.75 11.78
N GLN A 114 1.02 4.48 12.17
CA GLN A 114 0.56 4.01 13.47
C GLN A 114 1.31 4.65 14.64
N LEU A 115 2.58 4.92 14.47
CA LEU A 115 3.41 5.60 15.47
C LEU A 115 3.25 7.13 15.46
N GLY A 116 2.64 7.70 14.40
CA GLY A 116 2.49 9.15 14.23
C GLY A 116 3.78 9.85 13.79
N ILE A 117 4.74 9.11 13.25
CA ILE A 117 5.96 9.67 12.66
C ILE A 117 5.73 10.15 11.22
N THR A 118 4.66 9.67 10.57
CA THR A 118 4.15 10.22 9.31
C THR A 118 3.25 11.40 9.61
N GLN A 119 3.63 12.59 9.14
CA GLN A 119 2.88 13.83 9.42
C GLN A 119 2.67 14.64 8.14
N PRO A 120 1.62 15.50 8.08
CA PRO A 120 1.37 16.36 6.94
C PRO A 120 2.54 17.29 6.61
N GLY A 121 2.78 17.50 5.33
CA GLY A 121 3.81 18.40 4.83
C GLY A 121 5.22 17.82 4.78
N MET A 122 5.45 16.62 5.31
CA MET A 122 6.77 15.97 5.28
C MET A 122 7.11 15.42 3.90
N THR A 123 8.41 15.30 3.65
CA THR A 123 8.99 14.47 2.59
C THR A 123 9.44 13.14 3.19
N ILE A 124 8.95 12.01 2.65
CA ILE A 124 9.20 10.66 3.18
C ILE A 124 9.70 9.75 2.08
N VAL A 125 10.79 9.02 2.34
CA VAL A 125 11.33 8.06 1.39
C VAL A 125 11.56 6.69 2.03
N CYS A 126 11.51 5.65 1.20
CA CYS A 126 11.83 4.28 1.56
C CYS A 126 12.29 3.53 0.31
N GLY A 127 13.08 2.49 0.47
CA GLY A 127 13.44 1.56 -0.61
C GLY A 127 12.29 0.67 -1.09
N ASP A 128 11.03 1.05 -0.85
CA ASP A 128 9.81 0.36 -1.27
C ASP A 128 8.88 1.33 -2.01
N SER A 129 8.32 0.88 -3.13
CA SER A 129 7.46 1.69 -3.99
C SER A 129 6.16 2.13 -3.30
N HIS A 130 5.62 1.35 -2.35
CA HIS A 130 4.38 1.69 -1.63
C HIS A 130 4.55 2.75 -0.54
N THR A 131 5.71 3.41 -0.48
CA THR A 131 5.94 4.63 0.31
C THR A 131 4.89 5.70 0.02
N SER A 132 4.28 5.69 -1.17
CA SER A 132 3.14 6.56 -1.52
C SER A 132 1.97 6.47 -0.53
N THR A 133 1.87 5.40 0.27
CA THR A 133 0.88 5.25 1.36
C THR A 133 0.84 6.46 2.29
N HIS A 134 2.00 7.02 2.61
CA HIS A 134 2.14 8.15 3.54
C HIS A 134 1.53 9.45 2.99
N GLY A 135 1.30 9.52 1.68
CA GLY A 135 0.60 10.64 1.04
C GLY A 135 -0.86 10.81 1.48
N ALA A 136 -1.46 9.79 2.09
CA ALA A 136 -2.77 9.87 2.74
C ALA A 136 -2.83 10.93 3.86
N PHE A 137 -1.68 11.30 4.42
CA PHE A 137 -1.51 12.33 5.43
C PHE A 137 -1.19 13.71 4.83
N GLY A 138 -1.08 13.83 3.52
CA GLY A 138 -0.55 15.02 2.88
C GLY A 138 0.97 15.14 3.01
N ALA A 139 1.67 14.02 3.04
CA ALA A 139 3.13 13.96 2.96
C ALA A 139 3.56 13.61 1.53
N LEU A 140 4.58 14.27 0.99
CA LEU A 140 5.16 13.91 -0.30
C LEU A 140 6.08 12.70 -0.12
N ALA A 141 5.51 11.52 -0.38
CA ALA A 141 6.12 10.26 -0.04
C ALA A 141 6.27 9.36 -1.27
N PHE A 142 7.46 8.79 -1.47
CA PHE A 142 7.75 7.99 -2.68
C PHE A 142 8.88 6.99 -2.46
N GLY A 143 8.85 5.92 -3.26
CA GLY A 143 9.88 4.89 -3.29
C GLY A 143 11.16 5.38 -3.97
N ILE A 144 12.31 4.91 -3.49
CA ILE A 144 13.64 5.22 -4.01
C ILE A 144 14.47 3.95 -4.23
N GLY A 145 15.43 4.02 -5.14
CA GLY A 145 16.35 2.92 -5.42
C GLY A 145 17.46 2.79 -4.36
N THR A 146 18.12 1.64 -4.32
CA THR A 146 19.18 1.35 -3.31
C THR A 146 20.32 2.40 -3.28
N SER A 147 20.75 2.91 -4.43
CA SER A 147 21.76 3.99 -4.48
C SER A 147 21.24 5.31 -3.91
N GLU A 148 19.95 5.58 -4.08
CA GLU A 148 19.29 6.74 -3.47
C GLU A 148 19.12 6.56 -1.97
N VAL A 149 18.86 5.32 -1.48
CA VAL A 149 18.86 4.98 -0.04
C VAL A 149 20.22 5.33 0.58
N GLU A 150 21.33 4.92 -0.05
CA GLU A 150 22.69 5.30 0.40
C GLU A 150 22.87 6.81 0.45
N HIS A 151 22.45 7.51 -0.62
CA HIS A 151 22.56 8.97 -0.70
C HIS A 151 21.80 9.68 0.44
N VAL A 152 20.55 9.26 0.69
CA VAL A 152 19.74 9.85 1.77
C VAL A 152 20.33 9.53 3.15
N LEU A 153 20.80 8.31 3.40
CA LEU A 153 21.48 7.96 4.64
C LEU A 153 22.71 8.86 4.88
N ALA A 154 23.48 9.15 3.81
CA ALA A 154 24.69 9.96 3.89
C ALA A 154 24.43 11.46 4.03
N THR A 155 23.35 12.00 3.47
CA THR A 155 23.17 13.45 3.27
C THR A 155 21.85 14.01 3.81
N GLN A 156 20.84 13.18 4.01
CA GLN A 156 19.45 13.54 4.32
C GLN A 156 18.80 14.38 3.20
N THR A 157 19.31 14.28 1.99
CA THR A 157 18.78 14.99 0.81
C THR A 157 18.71 14.06 -0.39
N LEU A 158 17.96 14.47 -1.43
CA LEU A 158 17.88 13.73 -2.68
C LEU A 158 17.75 14.70 -3.87
N PRO A 159 18.56 14.56 -4.95
CA PRO A 159 18.39 15.33 -6.18
C PRO A 159 17.21 14.75 -6.97
N LEU A 160 16.21 15.57 -7.27
CA LEU A 160 14.97 15.17 -7.92
C LEU A 160 14.54 16.16 -9.00
N VAL A 161 14.05 15.62 -10.12
CA VAL A 161 13.29 16.41 -11.09
C VAL A 161 11.87 16.57 -10.57
N ARG A 162 11.37 17.82 -10.57
CA ARG A 162 10.03 18.14 -10.10
C ARG A 162 8.98 17.39 -10.94
N PRO A 163 8.12 16.56 -10.32
CA PRO A 163 7.06 15.85 -11.02
C PRO A 163 5.95 16.82 -11.44
N LYS A 164 5.19 16.44 -12.47
CA LYS A 164 3.92 17.07 -12.83
C LYS A 164 2.85 16.72 -11.80
N THR A 165 1.72 17.41 -11.83
CA THR A 165 0.59 17.21 -10.93
C THR A 165 -0.66 16.76 -11.68
N MET A 166 -1.36 15.76 -11.14
CA MET A 166 -2.62 15.28 -11.69
C MET A 166 -3.69 15.25 -10.59
N ALA A 167 -4.81 15.93 -10.82
CA ALA A 167 -5.95 15.84 -9.92
C ALA A 167 -6.83 14.64 -10.29
N ILE A 168 -7.19 13.84 -9.28
CA ILE A 168 -8.18 12.76 -9.40
C ILE A 168 -9.39 13.14 -8.54
N ASN A 169 -10.43 13.66 -9.18
CA ASN A 169 -11.64 14.12 -8.53
C ASN A 169 -12.66 12.97 -8.43
N VAL A 170 -12.99 12.53 -7.21
CA VAL A 170 -13.99 11.48 -6.96
C VAL A 170 -15.13 12.08 -6.17
N GLU A 171 -16.21 12.38 -6.85
CA GLU A 171 -17.42 12.97 -6.26
C GLU A 171 -18.51 11.93 -6.03
N GLY A 172 -19.50 12.26 -5.20
CA GLY A 172 -20.61 11.37 -4.88
C GLY A 172 -20.41 10.59 -3.59
N LYS A 173 -21.13 9.49 -3.43
CA LYS A 173 -21.13 8.64 -2.24
C LYS A 173 -20.98 7.17 -2.61
N LEU A 174 -20.10 6.45 -1.91
CA LEU A 174 -19.94 5.01 -2.10
C LEU A 174 -21.21 4.25 -1.71
N LYS A 175 -21.60 3.30 -2.54
CA LYS A 175 -22.67 2.35 -2.24
C LYS A 175 -22.25 1.36 -1.15
N PRO A 176 -23.19 0.75 -0.41
CA PRO A 176 -22.88 -0.36 0.48
C PRO A 176 -22.12 -1.47 -0.24
N GLY A 177 -21.05 -1.96 0.38
CA GLY A 177 -20.19 -3.02 -0.20
C GLY A 177 -19.07 -2.50 -1.12
N VAL A 178 -19.04 -1.21 -1.45
CA VAL A 178 -17.96 -0.55 -2.20
C VAL A 178 -16.99 0.11 -1.23
N THR A 179 -15.69 -0.06 -1.45
CA THR A 179 -14.62 0.41 -0.57
C THR A 179 -13.62 1.30 -1.29
N SER A 180 -12.67 1.85 -0.55
CA SER A 180 -11.52 2.59 -1.11
C SER A 180 -10.67 1.76 -2.07
N LYS A 181 -10.61 0.43 -1.87
CA LYS A 181 -9.92 -0.48 -2.79
C LYS A 181 -10.60 -0.51 -4.17
N ASP A 182 -11.92 -0.47 -4.19
CA ASP A 182 -12.69 -0.44 -5.42
C ASP A 182 -12.50 0.90 -6.15
N ILE A 183 -12.41 2.03 -5.41
CA ILE A 183 -12.08 3.35 -5.99
C ILE A 183 -10.74 3.28 -6.73
N ILE A 184 -9.69 2.85 -6.06
CA ILE A 184 -8.34 2.89 -6.66
C ILE A 184 -8.19 1.89 -7.80
N LEU A 185 -8.79 0.70 -7.70
CA LEU A 185 -8.81 -0.26 -8.81
C LEU A 185 -9.55 0.30 -10.04
N ALA A 186 -10.68 0.98 -9.84
CA ALA A 186 -11.41 1.63 -10.93
C ALA A 186 -10.62 2.78 -11.56
N ILE A 187 -9.90 3.57 -10.76
CA ILE A 187 -8.99 4.61 -11.26
C ILE A 187 -7.90 3.99 -12.13
N ILE A 188 -7.20 2.96 -11.63
CA ILE A 188 -6.11 2.30 -12.37
C ILE A 188 -6.65 1.66 -13.66
N ALA A 189 -7.81 1.03 -13.62
CA ALA A 189 -8.43 0.48 -14.83
C ALA A 189 -8.79 1.57 -15.86
N LYS A 190 -9.16 2.78 -15.39
CA LYS A 190 -9.52 3.91 -16.25
C LYS A 190 -8.31 4.58 -16.91
N ILE A 191 -7.22 4.81 -16.16
CA ILE A 191 -6.06 5.53 -16.67
C ILE A 191 -4.92 4.63 -17.13
N GLY A 192 -4.99 3.33 -16.84
CA GLY A 192 -3.95 2.35 -17.12
C GLY A 192 -2.80 2.36 -16.10
N THR A 193 -1.97 1.32 -16.14
CA THR A 193 -0.80 1.17 -15.25
C THR A 193 0.34 2.16 -15.51
N GLY A 194 0.28 2.92 -16.62
CA GLY A 194 1.24 3.96 -16.98
C GLY A 194 0.66 5.37 -17.00
N GLY A 195 -0.66 5.54 -16.76
CA GLY A 195 -1.33 6.83 -16.91
C GLY A 195 -0.86 7.92 -15.93
N GLY A 196 -0.31 7.51 -14.78
CA GLY A 196 0.28 8.42 -13.79
C GLY A 196 1.78 8.66 -13.92
N GLN A 197 2.43 8.14 -14.96
CA GLN A 197 3.88 8.24 -15.11
C GLN A 197 4.36 9.68 -15.20
N GLY A 198 5.28 10.07 -14.32
CA GLY A 198 5.80 11.44 -14.22
C GLY A 198 4.93 12.39 -13.39
N TYR A 199 3.82 11.90 -12.82
CA TYR A 199 2.90 12.70 -12.02
C TYR A 199 2.94 12.33 -10.53
N VAL A 200 2.59 13.31 -9.71
CA VAL A 200 2.04 13.12 -8.37
C VAL A 200 0.52 13.23 -8.49
N LEU A 201 -0.21 12.23 -8.02
CA LEU A 201 -1.67 12.20 -8.03
C LEU A 201 -2.21 12.87 -6.77
N GLU A 202 -3.07 13.88 -6.90
CA GLU A 202 -3.81 14.44 -5.76
C GLU A 202 -5.27 13.98 -5.83
N TYR A 203 -5.66 13.12 -4.88
CA TYR A 203 -7.03 12.63 -4.79
C TYR A 203 -7.89 13.62 -4.05
N ARG A 204 -9.02 14.00 -4.65
CA ARG A 204 -9.92 15.07 -4.23
C ARG A 204 -11.38 14.65 -4.39
N GLY A 205 -12.28 15.46 -3.89
CA GLY A 205 -13.73 15.27 -4.05
C GLY A 205 -14.41 14.79 -2.77
N SER A 206 -15.73 14.78 -2.80
CA SER A 206 -16.58 14.47 -1.64
C SER A 206 -16.40 13.03 -1.17
N ALA A 207 -16.26 12.07 -2.09
CA ALA A 207 -16.05 10.68 -1.75
C ALA A 207 -14.70 10.46 -1.05
N ILE A 208 -13.63 11.15 -1.48
CA ILE A 208 -12.30 11.06 -0.86
C ILE A 208 -12.29 11.69 0.54
N ARG A 209 -12.92 12.85 0.71
CA ARG A 209 -13.03 13.51 2.02
C ARG A 209 -13.77 12.66 3.05
N ALA A 210 -14.76 11.88 2.60
CA ALA A 210 -15.56 11.00 3.46
C ALA A 210 -14.81 9.73 3.91
N LEU A 211 -13.64 9.42 3.34
CA LEU A 211 -12.85 8.24 3.69
C LEU A 211 -12.19 8.38 5.07
N SER A 212 -12.13 7.28 5.81
CA SER A 212 -11.25 7.12 6.98
C SER A 212 -9.77 7.21 6.58
N MET A 213 -8.86 7.38 7.55
CA MET A 213 -7.42 7.40 7.25
C MET A 213 -6.94 6.07 6.68
N GLU A 214 -7.43 4.94 7.17
CA GLU A 214 -7.10 3.61 6.66
C GLU A 214 -7.51 3.48 5.18
N SER A 215 -8.70 3.96 4.83
CA SER A 215 -9.19 4.00 3.46
C SER A 215 -8.38 4.94 2.56
N ARG A 216 -7.97 6.11 3.06
CA ARG A 216 -7.08 7.05 2.34
C ARG A 216 -5.71 6.42 2.09
N MET A 217 -5.17 5.70 3.08
CA MET A 217 -3.90 4.96 2.92
C MET A 217 -4.00 3.89 1.83
N THR A 218 -5.13 3.20 1.71
CA THR A 218 -5.37 2.23 0.61
C THR A 218 -5.32 2.91 -0.76
N VAL A 219 -5.96 4.07 -0.93
CA VAL A 219 -5.96 4.82 -2.19
C VAL A 219 -4.55 5.28 -2.54
N CYS A 220 -3.85 5.94 -1.61
CA CYS A 220 -2.50 6.44 -1.85
C CYS A 220 -1.48 5.31 -2.05
N ASN A 221 -1.63 4.17 -1.34
CA ASN A 221 -0.78 2.99 -1.48
C ASN A 221 -0.69 2.53 -2.94
N MET A 222 -1.82 2.44 -3.61
CA MET A 222 -1.90 1.92 -4.98
C MET A 222 -1.71 2.97 -6.08
N SER A 223 -1.31 4.19 -5.76
CA SER A 223 -0.96 5.19 -6.78
C SER A 223 0.18 4.74 -7.68
N ILE A 224 1.11 3.96 -7.13
CA ILE A 224 2.26 3.44 -7.87
C ILE A 224 1.85 2.41 -8.93
N GLU A 225 0.73 1.72 -8.75
CA GLU A 225 0.18 0.78 -9.73
C GLU A 225 -0.42 1.49 -10.96
N ALA A 226 -0.73 2.78 -10.83
CA ALA A 226 -1.04 3.67 -11.96
C ALA A 226 0.22 4.26 -12.63
N GLY A 227 1.43 3.91 -12.14
CA GLY A 227 2.70 4.44 -12.61
C GLY A 227 3.09 5.80 -11.99
N ALA A 228 2.33 6.30 -11.03
CA ALA A 228 2.58 7.61 -10.42
C ALA A 228 3.83 7.62 -9.53
N ARG A 229 4.45 8.79 -9.36
CA ARG A 229 5.56 8.99 -8.43
C ARG A 229 5.09 8.91 -6.99
N ALA A 230 3.94 9.50 -6.69
CA ALA A 230 3.30 9.53 -5.38
C ALA A 230 1.79 9.74 -5.51
N GLY A 231 1.05 9.46 -4.44
CA GLY A 231 -0.36 9.84 -4.28
C GLY A 231 -0.50 10.73 -3.05
N LEU A 232 -1.33 11.74 -3.12
CA LEU A 232 -1.55 12.71 -2.04
C LEU A 232 -3.05 12.88 -1.76
N ILE A 233 -3.38 13.05 -0.49
CA ILE A 233 -4.68 13.57 -0.05
C ILE A 233 -4.38 14.74 0.89
N ALA A 234 -5.00 15.89 0.65
CA ALA A 234 -4.81 17.06 1.51
C ALA A 234 -5.26 16.75 2.94
N PRO A 235 -4.46 17.12 3.96
CA PRO A 235 -4.80 16.86 5.35
C PRO A 235 -6.02 17.66 5.79
N ASP A 236 -6.88 17.06 6.58
CA ASP A 236 -8.10 17.65 7.13
C ASP A 236 -8.35 17.16 8.57
N GLU A 237 -9.51 17.46 9.12
CA GLU A 237 -9.88 17.06 10.48
C GLU A 237 -9.79 15.56 10.72
N VAL A 238 -10.07 14.71 9.70
CA VAL A 238 -9.91 13.24 9.80
C VAL A 238 -8.45 12.88 10.03
N THR A 239 -7.54 13.54 9.32
CA THR A 239 -6.09 13.37 9.47
C THR A 239 -5.63 13.82 10.86
N PHE A 240 -6.10 14.98 11.32
CA PHE A 240 -5.69 15.54 12.62
C PHE A 240 -6.18 14.66 13.77
N GLU A 241 -7.43 14.21 13.75
CA GLU A 241 -7.96 13.32 14.79
C GLU A 241 -7.24 11.98 14.83
N TYR A 242 -6.89 11.41 13.68
CA TYR A 242 -6.09 10.18 13.60
C TYR A 242 -4.72 10.35 14.28
N LEU A 243 -4.03 11.48 14.03
CA LEU A 243 -2.69 11.73 14.57
C LEU A 243 -2.69 12.10 16.05
N LYS A 244 -3.72 12.74 16.56
CA LYS A 244 -3.79 13.31 17.92
C LYS A 244 -3.44 12.32 19.04
N SER A 245 -3.83 11.06 18.86
CA SER A 245 -3.61 9.98 19.85
C SER A 245 -2.28 9.24 19.66
N LYS A 246 -1.51 9.53 18.58
CA LYS A 246 -0.33 8.73 18.24
C LYS A 246 0.88 9.08 19.13
N PRO A 247 1.76 8.08 19.42
CA PRO A 247 2.89 8.26 20.35
C PRO A 247 3.83 9.40 19.98
N HIS A 248 4.20 9.51 18.70
CA HIS A 248 5.19 10.47 18.20
C HIS A 248 4.58 11.69 17.51
N ALA A 249 3.25 11.85 17.54
CA ALA A 249 2.62 13.09 17.10
C ALA A 249 2.98 14.25 18.05
N PRO A 250 3.05 15.49 17.54
CA PRO A 250 3.25 16.68 18.38
C PRO A 250 2.28 16.75 19.55
N LYS A 251 2.66 17.39 20.65
CA LYS A 251 1.83 17.51 21.85
C LYS A 251 1.75 18.97 22.32
N GLY A 252 0.66 19.33 23.00
CA GLY A 252 0.47 20.65 23.58
C GLY A 252 0.62 21.77 22.55
N ALA A 253 1.43 22.78 22.84
CA ALA A 253 1.65 23.93 21.95
C ALA A 253 2.25 23.54 20.57
N ASP A 254 3.07 22.51 20.53
CA ASP A 254 3.62 22.01 19.25
C ASP A 254 2.53 21.38 18.36
N TRP A 255 1.52 20.76 18.98
CA TRP A 255 0.35 20.27 18.26
C TRP A 255 -0.45 21.42 17.63
N ASP A 256 -0.70 22.50 18.39
CA ASP A 256 -1.46 23.63 17.89
C ASP A 256 -0.71 24.34 16.75
N ALA A 257 0.61 24.46 16.85
CA ALA A 257 1.47 24.99 15.79
C ALA A 257 1.44 24.09 14.54
N ALA A 258 1.57 22.77 14.74
CA ALA A 258 1.53 21.80 13.65
C ALA A 258 0.19 21.83 12.91
N VAL A 259 -0.93 21.78 13.62
CA VAL A 259 -2.27 21.86 13.00
C VAL A 259 -2.46 23.17 12.24
N SER A 260 -1.96 24.28 12.79
CA SER A 260 -2.02 25.58 12.11
C SER A 260 -1.27 25.55 10.77
N TYR A 261 -0.09 24.93 10.72
CA TYR A 261 0.67 24.72 9.49
C TYR A 261 -0.04 23.74 8.55
N TRP A 262 -0.49 22.59 9.05
CA TRP A 262 -1.13 21.54 8.24
C TRP A 262 -2.38 22.04 7.51
N LYS A 263 -3.14 22.96 8.11
CA LYS A 263 -4.31 23.60 7.46
C LYS A 263 -3.93 24.46 6.25
N THR A 264 -2.69 24.91 6.12
CA THR A 264 -2.21 25.67 4.96
C THR A 264 -1.86 24.81 3.77
N LEU A 265 -1.75 23.48 3.96
CA LEU A 265 -1.27 22.53 2.96
C LEU A 265 -2.30 22.15 1.89
N GLN A 266 -3.54 22.57 2.01
CA GLN A 266 -4.53 22.35 0.96
C GLN A 266 -4.12 23.06 -0.34
N SER A 267 -4.37 22.46 -1.49
CA SER A 267 -4.20 23.12 -2.79
C SER A 267 -5.03 24.39 -2.85
N ASP A 268 -4.45 25.47 -3.35
CA ASP A 268 -5.13 26.76 -3.48
C ASP A 268 -6.33 26.62 -4.44
N SER A 269 -7.35 27.45 -4.28
CA SER A 269 -8.58 27.37 -5.09
C SER A 269 -8.34 27.66 -6.58
N ASP A 270 -7.28 28.42 -6.90
CA ASP A 270 -6.85 28.76 -8.25
C ASP A 270 -5.61 27.97 -8.70
N ALA A 271 -5.23 26.91 -7.95
CA ALA A 271 -4.16 26.00 -8.35
C ALA A 271 -4.52 25.28 -9.65
N LYS A 272 -3.52 25.13 -10.53
CA LYS A 272 -3.69 24.44 -11.80
C LYS A 272 -2.97 23.11 -11.76
N PHE A 273 -3.66 22.07 -12.17
CA PHE A 273 -3.08 20.74 -12.40
C PHE A 273 -2.76 20.57 -13.88
N ASP A 274 -1.70 19.81 -14.18
CA ASP A 274 -1.36 19.50 -15.59
C ASP A 274 -2.41 18.61 -16.24
N VAL A 275 -3.05 17.73 -15.43
CA VAL A 275 -4.15 16.85 -15.87
C VAL A 275 -5.19 16.76 -14.77
N GLU A 276 -6.46 16.68 -15.16
CA GLU A 276 -7.58 16.40 -14.24
C GLU A 276 -8.42 15.23 -14.75
N ILE A 277 -8.72 14.28 -13.84
CA ILE A 277 -9.55 13.11 -14.09
C ILE A 277 -10.71 13.12 -13.09
N SER A 278 -11.91 12.79 -13.55
CA SER A 278 -13.08 12.71 -12.69
C SER A 278 -13.73 11.33 -12.71
N LEU A 279 -14.18 10.88 -11.55
CA LEU A 279 -15.01 9.70 -11.34
C LEU A 279 -16.20 10.06 -10.48
N ASN A 280 -17.33 9.37 -10.72
CA ASN A 280 -18.50 9.45 -9.86
C ASN A 280 -18.57 8.19 -8.97
N ALA A 281 -18.49 8.38 -7.65
CA ALA A 281 -18.53 7.30 -6.68
C ALA A 281 -19.89 6.56 -6.65
N ASP A 282 -20.97 7.25 -7.04
CA ASP A 282 -22.30 6.65 -7.13
C ASP A 282 -22.39 5.56 -8.20
N ASP A 283 -21.49 5.56 -9.18
CA ASP A 283 -21.48 4.57 -10.27
C ASP A 283 -20.55 3.37 -9.96
N LEU A 284 -19.76 3.44 -8.88
CA LEU A 284 -18.84 2.36 -8.53
C LEU A 284 -19.57 1.15 -7.97
N GLU A 285 -19.04 -0.01 -8.30
CA GLU A 285 -19.40 -1.33 -7.79
C GLU A 285 -18.17 -2.01 -7.18
N PRO A 286 -18.32 -3.10 -6.40
CA PRO A 286 -17.18 -3.94 -6.02
C PRO A 286 -16.35 -4.33 -7.24
N PHE A 287 -15.04 -4.16 -7.16
CA PHE A 287 -14.12 -4.25 -8.29
C PHE A 287 -13.10 -5.38 -8.09
N VAL A 288 -12.74 -6.09 -9.15
CA VAL A 288 -11.75 -7.17 -9.11
C VAL A 288 -10.85 -7.12 -10.34
N THR A 289 -9.60 -7.56 -10.21
CA THR A 289 -8.74 -7.79 -11.37
C THR A 289 -8.99 -9.17 -11.96
N TRP A 290 -9.14 -9.24 -13.29
CA TRP A 290 -9.31 -10.51 -14.01
C TRP A 290 -7.99 -10.99 -14.63
N GLY A 291 -7.03 -10.11 -14.83
CA GLY A 291 -5.78 -10.41 -15.52
C GLY A 291 -4.55 -10.35 -14.62
N THR A 292 -3.40 -10.05 -15.21
CA THR A 292 -2.06 -10.11 -14.60
C THR A 292 -1.49 -8.75 -14.21
N ASN A 293 -2.28 -7.70 -14.21
CA ASN A 293 -1.91 -6.38 -13.69
C ASN A 293 -3.14 -5.62 -13.17
N PRO A 294 -2.97 -4.61 -12.30
CA PRO A 294 -4.09 -3.87 -11.72
C PRO A 294 -4.95 -3.08 -12.71
N GLY A 295 -4.41 -2.74 -13.90
CA GLY A 295 -5.18 -2.10 -15.00
C GLY A 295 -6.19 -3.04 -15.66
N GLN A 296 -6.02 -4.35 -15.49
CA GLN A 296 -6.96 -5.38 -15.98
C GLN A 296 -8.03 -5.68 -14.92
N GLY A 297 -8.74 -4.64 -14.50
CA GLY A 297 -9.82 -4.70 -13.52
C GLY A 297 -11.19 -4.41 -14.12
N LEU A 298 -12.24 -4.97 -13.50
CA LEU A 298 -13.64 -4.78 -13.87
C LEU A 298 -14.55 -4.82 -12.63
N PRO A 299 -15.77 -4.22 -12.72
CA PRO A 299 -16.82 -4.48 -11.75
C PRO A 299 -17.11 -5.98 -11.60
N LEU A 300 -17.31 -6.45 -10.38
CA LEU A 300 -17.50 -7.88 -10.07
C LEU A 300 -18.69 -8.52 -10.81
N ASN A 301 -19.69 -7.72 -11.20
CA ASN A 301 -20.84 -8.21 -11.97
C ASN A 301 -20.55 -8.41 -13.47
N SER A 302 -19.34 -8.13 -13.91
CA SER A 302 -18.91 -8.24 -15.30
C SER A 302 -18.54 -9.69 -15.69
N LYS A 303 -18.19 -9.85 -16.95
CA LYS A 303 -17.63 -11.10 -17.50
C LYS A 303 -16.16 -10.89 -17.89
N VAL A 304 -15.41 -11.97 -17.92
CA VAL A 304 -14.04 -12.00 -18.45
C VAL A 304 -14.06 -11.46 -19.89
N PRO A 305 -13.23 -10.46 -20.22
CA PRO A 305 -13.24 -9.82 -21.55
C PRO A 305 -12.93 -10.81 -22.66
N ASN A 306 -13.52 -10.55 -23.84
CA ASN A 306 -13.17 -11.25 -25.06
C ASN A 306 -12.07 -10.46 -25.80
N PRO A 307 -10.84 -10.99 -25.93
CA PRO A 307 -9.76 -10.28 -26.65
C PRO A 307 -10.13 -9.90 -28.08
N ALA A 308 -10.97 -10.67 -28.75
CA ALA A 308 -11.41 -10.38 -30.12
C ALA A 308 -12.20 -9.05 -30.24
N GLU A 309 -12.78 -8.57 -29.15
CA GLU A 309 -13.52 -7.30 -29.10
C GLU A 309 -12.63 -6.09 -28.78
N ILE A 310 -11.35 -6.31 -28.44
CA ILE A 310 -10.38 -5.26 -28.17
C ILE A 310 -9.78 -4.77 -29.48
N SER A 311 -10.03 -3.50 -29.80
CA SER A 311 -9.61 -2.91 -31.08
C SER A 311 -8.09 -2.69 -31.16
N ASP A 312 -7.45 -2.25 -30.06
CA ASP A 312 -6.01 -2.05 -29.99
C ASP A 312 -5.25 -3.39 -30.00
N PRO A 313 -4.35 -3.62 -30.97
CA PRO A 313 -3.63 -4.89 -31.11
C PRO A 313 -2.73 -5.22 -29.92
N GLU A 314 -2.10 -4.21 -29.29
CA GLU A 314 -1.21 -4.41 -28.15
C GLU A 314 -2.01 -4.82 -26.90
N ALA A 315 -3.09 -4.10 -26.62
CA ALA A 315 -4.01 -4.43 -25.52
C ALA A 315 -4.67 -5.79 -25.73
N ARG A 316 -5.04 -6.14 -26.98
CA ARG A 316 -5.56 -7.48 -27.33
C ARG A 316 -4.55 -8.56 -27.02
N GLY A 317 -3.31 -8.45 -27.47
CA GLY A 317 -2.26 -9.41 -27.20
C GLY A 317 -1.93 -9.53 -25.72
N ALA A 318 -1.99 -8.43 -24.96
CA ALA A 318 -1.84 -8.43 -23.51
C ALA A 318 -3.00 -9.19 -22.83
N ALA A 319 -4.24 -9.01 -23.29
CA ALA A 319 -5.40 -9.71 -22.78
C ALA A 319 -5.33 -11.22 -23.05
N GLU A 320 -4.91 -11.65 -24.26
CA GLU A 320 -4.73 -13.06 -24.63
C GLU A 320 -3.70 -13.76 -23.72
N ARG A 321 -2.56 -13.11 -23.47
CA ARG A 321 -1.53 -13.63 -22.55
C ARG A 321 -2.06 -13.73 -21.12
N ALA A 322 -2.76 -12.68 -20.65
CA ALA A 322 -3.35 -12.66 -19.31
C ALA A 322 -4.37 -13.78 -19.11
N LEU A 323 -5.28 -14.00 -20.07
CA LEU A 323 -6.25 -15.08 -20.01
C LEU A 323 -5.57 -16.47 -19.98
N THR A 324 -4.53 -16.65 -20.79
CA THR A 324 -3.74 -17.89 -20.82
C THR A 324 -3.10 -18.16 -19.47
N TYR A 325 -2.39 -17.17 -18.89
CA TYR A 325 -1.75 -17.30 -17.59
C TYR A 325 -2.77 -17.54 -16.48
N MET A 326 -3.83 -16.72 -16.44
CA MET A 326 -4.88 -16.83 -15.44
C MET A 326 -5.76 -18.08 -15.64
N GLY A 327 -5.64 -18.80 -16.76
CA GLY A 327 -6.48 -19.97 -17.06
C GLY A 327 -7.96 -19.61 -17.07
N LEU A 328 -8.31 -18.48 -17.71
CA LEU A 328 -9.69 -17.99 -17.81
C LEU A 328 -10.20 -18.11 -19.24
N VAL A 329 -11.49 -18.31 -19.36
CA VAL A 329 -12.21 -18.35 -20.64
C VAL A 329 -12.98 -17.04 -20.82
N ALA A 330 -12.85 -16.41 -22.00
CA ALA A 330 -13.59 -15.20 -22.35
C ALA A 330 -15.11 -15.42 -22.19
N GLY A 331 -15.81 -14.41 -21.69
CA GLY A 331 -17.25 -14.45 -21.45
C GLY A 331 -17.69 -15.14 -20.15
N THR A 332 -16.78 -15.78 -19.41
CA THR A 332 -17.10 -16.36 -18.09
C THR A 332 -17.50 -15.23 -17.11
N PRO A 333 -18.63 -15.32 -16.41
CA PRO A 333 -18.97 -14.37 -15.33
C PRO A 333 -17.90 -14.39 -14.24
N LEU A 334 -17.45 -13.22 -13.79
CA LEU A 334 -16.39 -13.13 -12.77
C LEU A 334 -16.79 -13.87 -11.48
N LYS A 335 -18.08 -13.85 -11.12
CA LYS A 335 -18.63 -14.55 -9.94
C LYS A 335 -18.61 -16.08 -10.02
N GLU A 336 -18.33 -16.66 -11.18
CA GLU A 336 -18.17 -18.11 -11.35
C GLU A 336 -16.71 -18.58 -11.22
N ILE A 337 -15.77 -17.62 -11.10
CA ILE A 337 -14.35 -17.94 -10.96
C ILE A 337 -14.10 -18.50 -9.56
N LYS A 338 -13.68 -19.77 -9.50
CA LYS A 338 -13.31 -20.45 -8.26
C LYS A 338 -11.97 -19.92 -7.75
N VAL A 339 -11.83 -19.93 -6.43
CA VAL A 339 -10.63 -19.44 -5.72
C VAL A 339 -10.21 -20.51 -4.71
N ASP A 340 -8.90 -20.78 -4.64
CA ASP A 340 -8.32 -21.77 -3.74
C ASP A 340 -7.83 -21.13 -2.43
N THR A 341 -7.29 -19.91 -2.53
CA THR A 341 -6.67 -19.21 -1.39
C THR A 341 -7.18 -17.76 -1.29
N ILE A 342 -7.46 -17.33 -0.06
CA ILE A 342 -7.73 -15.93 0.27
C ILE A 342 -6.56 -15.38 1.06
N PHE A 343 -6.07 -14.20 0.66
CA PHE A 343 -5.11 -13.44 1.42
C PHE A 343 -5.71 -12.11 1.88
N LEU A 344 -5.89 -11.95 3.17
CA LEU A 344 -6.30 -10.71 3.83
C LEU A 344 -5.10 -10.15 4.59
N GLY A 345 -4.51 -9.06 4.10
CA GLY A 345 -3.28 -8.50 4.66
C GLY A 345 -2.65 -7.45 3.75
N SER A 346 -1.32 -7.27 3.84
CA SER A 346 -0.54 -6.30 3.08
C SER A 346 -0.58 -4.88 3.66
N CYS A 347 0.38 -4.03 3.25
CA CYS A 347 0.33 -2.60 3.53
C CYS A 347 -0.90 -1.90 2.94
N THR A 348 -1.56 -2.51 1.98
CA THR A 348 -2.78 -1.98 1.37
C THR A 348 -3.99 -2.15 2.27
N ASN A 349 -4.26 -3.38 2.76
CA ASN A 349 -5.47 -3.73 3.51
C ASN A 349 -5.19 -4.73 4.66
N GLY A 350 -4.21 -4.43 5.50
CA GLY A 350 -3.91 -5.18 6.72
C GLY A 350 -4.11 -4.36 7.99
N ARG A 351 -4.87 -3.26 7.95
CA ARG A 351 -5.13 -2.37 9.08
C ARG A 351 -6.35 -2.82 9.86
N ILE A 352 -6.56 -2.22 11.04
CA ILE A 352 -7.65 -2.65 11.94
C ILE A 352 -9.05 -2.53 11.30
N GLU A 353 -9.32 -1.49 10.50
CA GLU A 353 -10.62 -1.33 9.82
C GLU A 353 -10.84 -2.41 8.75
N ASP A 354 -9.78 -2.81 8.05
CA ASP A 354 -9.85 -3.89 7.05
C ASP A 354 -10.22 -5.21 7.73
N LEU A 355 -9.59 -5.51 8.88
CA LEU A 355 -9.88 -6.71 9.66
C LEU A 355 -11.30 -6.69 10.24
N ARG A 356 -11.76 -5.55 10.77
CA ARG A 356 -13.14 -5.39 11.28
C ARG A 356 -14.15 -5.64 10.18
N SER A 357 -13.98 -5.01 9.01
CA SER A 357 -14.91 -5.14 7.89
C SER A 357 -15.00 -6.58 7.36
N ALA A 358 -13.88 -7.28 7.26
CA ALA A 358 -13.85 -8.68 6.85
C ALA A 358 -14.45 -9.61 7.93
N ALA A 359 -14.15 -9.36 9.21
CA ALA A 359 -14.71 -10.11 10.34
C ALA A 359 -16.24 -9.96 10.41
N ASP A 360 -16.79 -8.78 10.15
CA ASP A 360 -18.25 -8.56 10.13
C ASP A 360 -18.93 -9.41 9.06
N VAL A 361 -18.31 -9.59 7.89
CA VAL A 361 -18.83 -10.48 6.83
C VAL A 361 -18.76 -11.96 7.26
N LEU A 362 -17.69 -12.37 7.95
CA LEU A 362 -17.43 -13.76 8.35
C LEU A 362 -18.18 -14.18 9.62
N LYS A 363 -18.63 -13.23 10.45
CA LYS A 363 -19.23 -13.49 11.76
C LYS A 363 -20.39 -14.48 11.69
N GLY A 364 -20.26 -15.59 12.41
CA GLY A 364 -21.25 -16.66 12.44
C GLY A 364 -21.31 -17.54 11.19
N LYS A 365 -20.40 -17.35 10.25
CA LYS A 365 -20.32 -18.14 9.00
C LYS A 365 -19.00 -18.93 8.97
N ARG A 366 -18.92 -19.89 8.06
CA ARG A 366 -17.70 -20.66 7.80
C ARG A 366 -17.22 -20.43 6.39
N ILE A 367 -15.93 -20.41 6.20
CA ILE A 367 -15.31 -20.42 4.86
C ILE A 367 -15.57 -21.76 4.18
N SER A 368 -15.57 -21.75 2.84
CA SER A 368 -15.67 -22.96 2.05
C SER A 368 -14.56 -23.96 2.41
N LYS A 369 -14.89 -25.25 2.46
CA LYS A 369 -13.92 -26.32 2.74
C LYS A 369 -12.81 -26.44 1.69
N GLU A 370 -13.05 -25.90 0.51
CA GLU A 370 -12.09 -25.90 -0.62
C GLU A 370 -11.18 -24.67 -0.59
N VAL A 371 -11.39 -23.73 0.36
CA VAL A 371 -10.66 -22.46 0.43
C VAL A 371 -9.79 -22.42 1.67
N ARG A 372 -8.53 -22.05 1.48
CA ARG A 372 -7.61 -21.65 2.54
C ARG A 372 -7.66 -20.14 2.71
N MET A 373 -7.75 -19.62 3.92
CA MET A 373 -7.74 -18.17 4.16
C MET A 373 -6.63 -17.79 5.15
N LEU A 374 -5.70 -16.95 4.71
CA LEU A 374 -4.68 -16.35 5.55
C LEU A 374 -5.10 -14.93 5.94
N VAL A 375 -5.08 -14.63 7.23
CA VAL A 375 -5.33 -13.30 7.78
C VAL A 375 -4.07 -12.80 8.47
N VAL A 376 -3.45 -11.77 7.89
CA VAL A 376 -2.14 -11.25 8.29
C VAL A 376 -2.28 -9.78 8.69
N PRO A 377 -2.31 -9.45 9.99
CA PRO A 377 -2.31 -8.07 10.46
C PRO A 377 -1.09 -7.30 9.96
N GLY A 378 -1.24 -6.01 9.64
CA GLY A 378 -0.18 -5.19 9.09
C GLY A 378 0.94 -4.83 10.09
N SER A 379 0.68 -4.97 11.39
CA SER A 379 1.67 -4.76 12.46
C SER A 379 1.31 -5.55 13.71
N ALA A 380 2.29 -5.70 14.63
CA ALA A 380 2.06 -6.33 15.93
C ALA A 380 1.01 -5.57 16.76
N ARG A 381 0.98 -4.23 16.70
CA ARG A 381 -0.06 -3.42 17.37
C ARG A 381 -1.44 -3.66 16.78
N VAL A 382 -1.58 -3.73 15.46
CA VAL A 382 -2.85 -4.06 14.80
C VAL A 382 -3.32 -5.45 15.23
N ARG A 383 -2.40 -6.42 15.28
CA ARG A 383 -2.69 -7.76 15.77
C ARG A 383 -3.21 -7.75 17.20
N LEU A 384 -2.50 -7.12 18.12
CA LEU A 384 -2.89 -7.02 19.53
C LEU A 384 -4.25 -6.31 19.70
N GLN A 385 -4.50 -5.26 18.93
CA GLN A 385 -5.79 -4.58 18.93
C GLN A 385 -6.91 -5.49 18.42
N ALA A 386 -6.70 -6.20 17.33
CA ALA A 386 -7.67 -7.14 16.78
C ALA A 386 -7.98 -8.28 17.76
N GLU A 387 -6.97 -8.81 18.46
CA GLU A 387 -7.13 -9.83 19.50
C GLU A 387 -7.90 -9.28 20.72
N ALA A 388 -7.62 -8.05 21.15
CA ALA A 388 -8.37 -7.39 22.23
C ALA A 388 -9.84 -7.15 21.85
N GLU A 389 -10.15 -6.93 20.59
CA GLU A 389 -11.51 -6.80 20.06
C GLU A 389 -12.18 -8.17 19.77
N GLY A 390 -11.43 -9.27 19.86
CA GLY A 390 -11.92 -10.64 19.59
C GLY A 390 -12.09 -10.97 18.10
N LEU A 391 -11.48 -10.19 17.20
CA LEU A 391 -11.54 -10.42 15.75
C LEU A 391 -10.82 -11.71 15.34
N ASP A 392 -9.71 -12.05 16.03
CA ASP A 392 -9.00 -13.31 15.86
C ASP A 392 -9.91 -14.52 16.03
N LYS A 393 -10.79 -14.51 17.05
CA LYS A 393 -11.76 -15.56 17.29
C LYS A 393 -12.77 -15.69 16.15
N VAL A 394 -13.25 -14.57 15.61
CA VAL A 394 -14.17 -14.59 14.45
C VAL A 394 -13.51 -15.26 13.25
N PHE A 395 -12.26 -14.93 12.96
CA PHE A 395 -11.51 -15.54 11.85
C PHE A 395 -11.25 -17.03 12.08
N LEU A 396 -10.78 -17.40 13.28
CA LEU A 396 -10.53 -18.80 13.64
C LEU A 396 -11.81 -19.64 13.63
N ASP A 397 -12.91 -19.13 14.18
CA ASP A 397 -14.22 -19.80 14.17
C ASP A 397 -14.76 -19.98 12.74
N ALA A 398 -14.48 -19.02 11.85
CA ALA A 398 -14.79 -19.15 10.43
C ALA A 398 -13.95 -20.22 9.72
N GLY A 399 -12.79 -20.62 10.29
CA GLY A 399 -11.85 -21.58 9.72
C GLY A 399 -10.66 -20.95 9.00
N ALA A 400 -10.42 -19.64 9.18
CA ALA A 400 -9.25 -18.94 8.66
C ALA A 400 -8.01 -19.16 9.54
N GLU A 401 -6.83 -18.91 8.97
CA GLU A 401 -5.55 -18.95 9.66
C GLU A 401 -5.19 -17.54 10.18
N TRP A 402 -5.08 -17.37 11.50
CA TRP A 402 -4.62 -16.14 12.12
C TRP A 402 -3.10 -16.12 12.23
N ARG A 403 -2.46 -15.09 11.65
CA ARG A 403 -1.01 -15.00 11.46
C ARG A 403 -0.40 -13.86 12.28
N THR A 404 0.91 -13.84 12.41
CA THR A 404 1.67 -12.68 12.90
C THR A 404 1.89 -11.65 11.80
N ALA A 405 2.30 -10.43 12.18
CA ALA A 405 2.50 -9.33 11.24
C ALA A 405 3.68 -9.53 10.30
N GLY A 406 3.53 -9.12 9.05
CA GLY A 406 4.55 -9.16 8.01
C GLY A 406 3.94 -9.00 6.62
N CYS A 407 4.79 -8.89 5.59
CA CYS A 407 4.34 -8.79 4.19
C CYS A 407 3.72 -10.08 3.67
N SER A 408 4.10 -11.26 4.20
CA SER A 408 3.49 -12.55 3.86
C SER A 408 3.38 -12.79 2.35
N MET A 409 2.21 -13.25 1.88
CA MET A 409 1.96 -13.49 0.46
C MET A 409 2.00 -12.24 -0.42
N CYS A 410 1.99 -11.02 0.13
CA CYS A 410 2.01 -9.81 -0.71
C CYS A 410 3.22 -9.79 -1.65
N LEU A 411 4.37 -10.29 -1.20
CA LEU A 411 5.60 -10.39 -1.99
C LEU A 411 6.07 -11.83 -2.21
N GLY A 412 5.65 -12.78 -1.36
CA GLY A 412 6.06 -14.18 -1.46
C GLY A 412 7.55 -14.42 -1.23
N MET A 413 8.21 -13.59 -0.43
CA MET A 413 9.62 -13.74 -0.01
C MET A 413 9.78 -14.57 1.28
N ASN A 414 8.71 -15.15 1.75
CA ASN A 414 8.63 -16.00 2.94
C ASN A 414 7.89 -17.31 2.60
N PRO A 415 7.64 -18.21 3.55
CA PRO A 415 6.95 -19.48 3.28
C PRO A 415 5.50 -19.36 2.80
N ASP A 416 4.87 -18.18 2.94
CA ASP A 416 3.49 -17.96 2.51
C ASP A 416 3.44 -17.69 0.99
N GLN A 417 3.32 -18.76 0.21
CA GLN A 417 3.30 -18.71 -1.25
C GLN A 417 2.16 -19.56 -1.81
N LEU A 418 1.68 -19.21 -3.01
CA LEU A 418 0.80 -20.03 -3.81
C LEU A 418 1.57 -21.15 -4.50
N ALA A 419 0.93 -22.30 -4.61
CA ALA A 419 1.40 -23.38 -5.47
C ALA A 419 1.17 -23.05 -6.97
N VAL A 420 1.83 -23.79 -7.86
CA VAL A 420 1.66 -23.65 -9.31
C VAL A 420 0.19 -23.91 -9.69
N GLY A 421 -0.43 -22.96 -10.36
CA GLY A 421 -1.82 -23.04 -10.80
C GLY A 421 -2.85 -22.66 -9.74
N GLU A 422 -2.46 -22.53 -8.48
CA GLU A 422 -3.33 -22.08 -7.38
C GLU A 422 -3.80 -20.66 -7.61
N ARG A 423 -5.06 -20.38 -7.31
CA ARG A 423 -5.73 -19.10 -7.55
C ARG A 423 -6.07 -18.43 -6.23
N SER A 424 -5.67 -17.17 -6.07
CA SER A 424 -6.02 -16.38 -4.90
C SER A 424 -6.92 -15.19 -5.22
N ALA A 425 -7.80 -14.84 -4.25
CA ALA A 425 -8.35 -13.51 -4.11
C ALA A 425 -7.60 -12.82 -2.96
N SER A 426 -6.97 -11.68 -3.27
CA SER A 426 -5.97 -11.06 -2.41
C SER A 426 -6.23 -9.58 -2.21
N THR A 427 -6.10 -9.11 -0.97
CA THR A 427 -6.16 -7.68 -0.66
C THR A 427 -4.82 -6.97 -0.84
N SER A 428 -3.81 -7.64 -1.40
CA SER A 428 -2.54 -7.02 -1.77
C SER A 428 -2.70 -5.97 -2.88
N ASN A 429 -1.58 -5.42 -3.35
CA ASN A 429 -1.56 -4.31 -4.30
C ASN A 429 -1.15 -4.71 -5.72
N ARG A 430 -0.45 -5.84 -5.89
CA ARG A 430 0.08 -6.32 -7.18
C ARG A 430 -0.28 -7.76 -7.44
N ASN A 431 -0.52 -8.06 -8.72
CA ASN A 431 -0.91 -9.40 -9.18
C ASN A 431 -0.20 -9.82 -10.48
N PHE A 432 0.98 -9.28 -10.75
CA PHE A 432 1.76 -9.76 -11.91
C PHE A 432 2.14 -11.24 -11.76
N GLU A 433 2.47 -11.87 -12.86
CA GLU A 433 2.80 -13.29 -12.94
C GLU A 433 3.86 -13.70 -11.90
N GLY A 434 3.54 -14.69 -11.06
CA GLY A 434 4.44 -15.19 -10.02
C GLY A 434 4.56 -14.34 -8.76
N ARG A 435 3.84 -13.22 -8.62
CA ARG A 435 3.98 -12.30 -7.47
C ARG A 435 3.79 -12.98 -6.12
N GLN A 436 2.79 -13.84 -6.00
CA GLN A 436 2.46 -14.56 -4.75
C GLN A 436 2.97 -16.02 -4.74
N GLY A 437 3.85 -16.36 -5.66
CA GLY A 437 4.40 -17.70 -5.85
C GLY A 437 4.48 -18.06 -7.33
N LYS A 438 5.50 -18.81 -7.73
CA LYS A 438 5.74 -19.18 -9.14
C LYS A 438 4.51 -19.92 -9.72
N GLY A 439 3.92 -19.35 -10.77
CA GLY A 439 2.73 -19.93 -11.42
C GLY A 439 1.42 -19.72 -10.66
N GLY A 440 1.44 -18.99 -9.55
CA GLY A 440 0.24 -18.56 -8.81
C GLY A 440 -0.57 -17.52 -9.58
N ARG A 441 -1.87 -17.52 -9.43
CA ARG A 441 -2.85 -16.66 -10.13
C ARG A 441 -3.57 -15.79 -9.12
N THR A 442 -3.44 -14.47 -9.22
CA THR A 442 -3.95 -13.56 -8.19
C THR A 442 -4.98 -12.58 -8.76
N HIS A 443 -6.14 -12.52 -8.10
CA HIS A 443 -7.15 -11.48 -8.27
C HIS A 443 -7.04 -10.48 -7.12
N LEU A 444 -6.87 -9.19 -7.43
CA LEU A 444 -6.92 -8.13 -6.41
C LEU A 444 -8.37 -7.81 -6.09
N VAL A 445 -8.68 -7.77 -4.80
CA VAL A 445 -10.03 -7.56 -4.28
C VAL A 445 -10.02 -6.68 -3.02
N SER A 446 -11.18 -6.14 -2.64
CA SER A 446 -11.37 -5.48 -1.34
C SER A 446 -11.47 -6.50 -0.19
N PRO A 447 -11.28 -6.09 1.09
CA PRO A 447 -11.48 -6.95 2.25
C PRO A 447 -12.89 -7.59 2.31
N LEU A 448 -13.91 -6.84 1.92
CA LEU A 448 -15.30 -7.32 1.87
C LEU A 448 -15.49 -8.43 0.83
N VAL A 449 -14.94 -8.22 -0.36
CA VAL A 449 -14.95 -9.22 -1.45
C VAL A 449 -14.12 -10.44 -1.07
N ALA A 450 -12.96 -10.26 -0.44
CA ALA A 450 -12.13 -11.37 0.05
C ALA A 450 -12.89 -12.25 1.05
N ALA A 451 -13.55 -11.65 2.04
CA ALA A 451 -14.32 -12.37 3.05
C ALA A 451 -15.54 -13.10 2.45
N ALA A 452 -16.28 -12.45 1.55
CA ALA A 452 -17.42 -13.07 0.86
C ALA A 452 -16.98 -14.22 -0.05
N THR A 453 -15.87 -14.04 -0.77
CA THR A 453 -15.24 -15.05 -1.62
C THR A 453 -14.81 -16.28 -0.79
N ALA A 454 -14.25 -16.06 0.41
CA ALA A 454 -13.86 -17.13 1.32
C ALA A 454 -15.06 -18.04 1.68
N ILE A 455 -16.23 -17.46 1.92
CA ILE A 455 -17.44 -18.19 2.27
C ILE A 455 -17.96 -19.00 1.06
N ARG A 456 -17.99 -18.40 -0.13
CA ARG A 456 -18.58 -19.03 -1.32
C ARG A 456 -17.63 -19.93 -2.12
N GLY A 457 -16.32 -19.70 -2.03
CA GLY A 457 -15.33 -20.38 -2.86
C GLY A 457 -15.23 -19.84 -4.29
N THR A 458 -16.02 -18.83 -4.64
CA THR A 458 -15.98 -18.11 -5.92
C THR A 458 -15.97 -16.61 -5.67
N LEU A 459 -15.46 -15.79 -6.60
CA LEU A 459 -15.43 -14.33 -6.46
C LEU A 459 -16.83 -13.80 -6.13
N SER A 460 -16.98 -13.14 -5.01
CA SER A 460 -18.29 -12.74 -4.46
C SER A 460 -18.19 -11.48 -3.62
N SER A 461 -19.27 -10.71 -3.59
CA SER A 461 -19.46 -9.59 -2.67
C SER A 461 -20.37 -9.99 -1.49
N PRO A 462 -20.44 -9.21 -0.41
CA PRO A 462 -21.37 -9.45 0.68
C PRO A 462 -22.86 -9.53 0.23
N ALA A 463 -23.22 -8.85 -0.87
CA ALA A 463 -24.57 -8.90 -1.43
C ALA A 463 -24.92 -10.27 -2.06
N ASP A 464 -23.94 -11.13 -2.26
CA ASP A 464 -24.12 -12.47 -2.83
C ASP A 464 -24.28 -13.56 -1.76
N LEU A 465 -24.22 -13.19 -0.47
CA LEU A 465 -24.37 -14.09 0.69
C LEU A 465 -25.83 -14.12 1.18
#